data_b6b364fbc32ca3f8b8fc793443f1be41
#
_entry.id   b6b364fbc32ca3f8b8fc793443f1be41
#
_cell.length_a   1.000
_cell.length_b   1.000
_cell.length_c   1.000
_cell.angle_alpha   90.00
_cell.angle_beta   90.00
_cell.angle_gamma   90.00
#
_symmetry.space_group_name_H-M   'P 1'
#
loop_
_entity.id
_entity.type
_entity.pdbx_description
1 polymer ?
#
loop_
_entity_poly.entity_id
_entity_poly.type
_entity_poly.pdbx_seq_one_letter_code
_entity_poly.pdbx_strand_id
1 'polypeptide(L)'
;MRTLDFPYLIIPEMMADTLDRYVEKLGNPVPVRKMVVEAGEATFVGDTHGALDVSSYALAVSRNSALVCFVGDLVDRGKNQLYNLLFIVESAIISRRVVIVRGNHESTLTNDYYGFSDELKNLNVFDHLYPHVVRLYGRLPYALLLNNCILAVHGGIASDPSSLHAWDSLPMDDPEPSNPGAFQILWNDPREYVDGFLPGTRGEGTYLFGPDAFNEFTEKNGINFLIRAHEVKKSGYEYMFQGKLVSIFSSRYHKGKAAILKMTFGTDSRQEIMVVPDEEDSIEWPANPV
;
A
#
# COMPACT_ATOMS: atom_id res chain seq x y z
N MET A 1 -17.20 -8.02 -23.32
CA MET A 1 -17.22 -6.97 -22.29
C MET A 1 -18.39 -7.28 -21.36
N ARG A 2 -18.20 -8.17 -20.39
CA ARG A 2 -19.16 -8.36 -19.30
C ARG A 2 -18.66 -7.49 -18.17
N THR A 3 -19.34 -6.35 -17.94
CA THR A 3 -19.25 -5.61 -16.70
C THR A 3 -19.48 -6.62 -15.57
N LEU A 4 -18.53 -6.71 -14.64
CA LEU A 4 -18.77 -7.32 -13.36
C LEU A 4 -19.87 -6.45 -12.71
N ASP A 5 -21.14 -6.81 -12.95
CA ASP A 5 -22.27 -6.32 -12.19
C ASP A 5 -22.10 -6.91 -10.77
N PHE A 6 -21.33 -6.21 -9.94
CA PHE A 6 -21.36 -6.45 -8.51
C PHE A 6 -22.70 -5.90 -8.02
N PRO A 7 -23.65 -6.76 -7.62
CA PRO A 7 -24.91 -6.31 -7.06
C PRO A 7 -24.72 -5.98 -5.58
N TYR A 8 -23.67 -5.22 -5.21
CA TYR A 8 -23.70 -4.62 -3.90
C TYR A 8 -24.69 -3.47 -3.97
N LEU A 9 -25.84 -3.69 -3.39
CA LEU A 9 -26.74 -2.62 -3.01
C LEU A 9 -25.89 -1.61 -2.25
N ILE A 10 -25.73 -0.39 -2.79
CA ILE A 10 -25.01 0.69 -2.13
C ILE A 10 -25.82 1.05 -0.89
N ILE A 11 -25.41 0.54 0.26
CA ILE A 11 -25.97 0.86 1.57
C ILE A 11 -24.90 1.63 2.33
N PRO A 12 -24.94 2.98 2.29
CA PRO A 12 -23.89 3.82 2.87
C PRO A 12 -23.59 3.49 4.33
N GLU A 13 -24.62 3.16 5.13
CA GLU A 13 -24.48 2.82 6.54
C GLU A 13 -23.67 1.54 6.75
N MET A 14 -23.85 0.51 5.91
CA MET A 14 -23.08 -0.73 6.00
C MET A 14 -21.61 -0.51 5.58
N MET A 15 -21.39 0.34 4.58
CA MET A 15 -20.05 0.69 4.13
C MET A 15 -19.30 1.49 5.20
N ALA A 16 -19.96 2.45 5.84
CA ALA A 16 -19.43 3.22 6.95
C ALA A 16 -19.09 2.30 8.15
N ASP A 17 -20.00 1.38 8.52
CA ASP A 17 -19.77 0.38 9.56
C ASP A 17 -18.54 -0.48 9.26
N THR A 18 -18.36 -0.89 8.00
CA THR A 18 -17.17 -1.65 7.58
C THR A 18 -15.88 -0.86 7.82
N LEU A 19 -15.81 0.40 7.43
CA LEU A 19 -14.66 1.26 7.66
C LEU A 19 -14.39 1.45 9.16
N ASP A 20 -15.41 1.74 9.95
CA ASP A 20 -15.30 1.96 11.40
C ASP A 20 -14.86 0.70 12.12
N ARG A 21 -15.39 -0.47 11.77
CA ARG A 21 -14.96 -1.76 12.34
C ARG A 21 -13.49 -2.05 12.10
N TYR A 22 -12.96 -1.64 10.93
CA TYR A 22 -11.53 -1.79 10.67
C TYR A 22 -10.70 -0.80 11.50
N VAL A 23 -11.15 0.43 11.64
CA VAL A 23 -10.53 1.43 12.54
C VAL A 23 -10.51 0.92 13.99
N GLU A 24 -11.59 0.35 14.47
CA GLU A 24 -11.65 -0.27 15.80
C GLU A 24 -10.70 -1.46 15.93
N LYS A 25 -10.61 -2.31 14.89
CA LYS A 25 -9.68 -3.45 14.84
C LYS A 25 -8.22 -3.01 14.87
N LEU A 26 -7.86 -1.90 14.24
CA LEU A 26 -6.52 -1.34 14.30
C LEU A 26 -6.14 -0.93 15.73
N GLY A 27 -7.11 -0.55 16.55
CA GLY A 27 -6.93 -0.14 17.95
C GLY A 27 -6.15 1.16 18.06
N ASN A 28 -5.19 1.22 19.00
CA ASN A 28 -4.29 2.37 19.08
C ASN A 28 -3.42 2.44 17.84
N PRO A 29 -3.44 3.58 17.11
CA PRO A 29 -2.66 3.71 15.88
C PRO A 29 -1.15 3.64 16.19
N VAL A 30 -0.42 2.98 15.32
CA VAL A 30 1.03 2.86 15.40
C VAL A 30 1.65 3.27 14.08
N PRO A 31 2.64 4.18 14.07
CA PRO A 31 3.29 4.62 12.84
C PRO A 31 4.02 3.49 12.12
N VAL A 32 4.65 2.57 12.88
CA VAL A 32 5.34 1.40 12.34
C VAL A 32 4.71 0.13 12.88
N ARG A 33 4.04 -0.62 12.01
CA ARG A 33 3.50 -1.94 12.35
C ARG A 33 4.62 -2.97 12.35
N LYS A 34 4.78 -3.73 13.44
CA LYS A 34 5.82 -4.77 13.57
C LYS A 34 5.17 -6.15 13.49
N MET A 35 5.71 -7.02 12.64
CA MET A 35 5.23 -8.39 12.45
C MET A 35 6.37 -9.38 12.30
N VAL A 36 6.09 -10.65 12.60
CA VAL A 36 7.04 -11.77 12.45
C VAL A 36 6.37 -12.87 11.63
N VAL A 37 7.07 -13.35 10.63
CA VAL A 37 6.73 -14.54 9.83
C VAL A 37 7.97 -15.44 9.82
N GLU A 38 7.99 -16.45 10.68
CA GLU A 38 9.14 -17.37 10.84
C GLU A 38 9.24 -18.33 9.66
N ALA A 39 8.10 -18.81 9.16
CA ALA A 39 8.00 -19.73 8.03
C ALA A 39 6.72 -19.48 7.24
N GLY A 40 6.75 -19.87 5.95
CA GLY A 40 5.64 -19.67 5.02
C GLY A 40 5.85 -18.47 4.11
N GLU A 41 4.77 -17.92 3.60
CA GLU A 41 4.84 -16.85 2.60
C GLU A 41 4.34 -15.51 3.16
N ALA A 42 4.97 -14.41 2.72
CA ALA A 42 4.42 -13.06 2.79
C ALA A 42 4.24 -12.52 1.36
N THR A 43 3.09 -11.89 1.11
CA THR A 43 2.77 -11.26 -0.18
C THR A 43 2.68 -9.75 0.01
N PHE A 44 3.28 -9.00 -0.91
CA PHE A 44 3.21 -7.53 -0.95
C PHE A 44 2.55 -7.08 -2.25
N VAL A 45 1.60 -6.18 -2.12
CA VAL A 45 0.80 -5.60 -3.20
C VAL A 45 1.07 -4.10 -3.21
N GLY A 46 1.53 -3.57 -4.33
CA GLY A 46 1.77 -2.12 -4.52
C GLY A 46 0.47 -1.35 -4.79
N ASP A 47 0.62 -0.20 -5.44
CA ASP A 47 -0.49 0.69 -5.81
C ASP A 47 -1.57 -0.08 -6.58
N THR A 48 -2.77 -0.15 -6.05
CA THR A 48 -3.89 -0.78 -6.75
C THR A 48 -4.77 0.24 -7.46
N HIS A 49 -4.92 1.44 -6.91
CA HIS A 49 -5.67 2.53 -7.52
C HIS A 49 -7.05 2.07 -8.07
N GLY A 50 -7.83 1.40 -7.24
CA GLY A 50 -9.15 0.92 -7.64
C GLY A 50 -9.14 -0.33 -8.54
N ALA A 51 -8.00 -1.00 -8.75
CA ALA A 51 -7.90 -2.25 -9.49
C ALA A 51 -8.40 -3.44 -8.64
N LEU A 52 -9.71 -3.55 -8.49
CA LEU A 52 -10.37 -4.59 -7.69
C LEU A 52 -10.02 -6.00 -8.16
N ASP A 53 -9.87 -6.22 -9.48
CA ASP A 53 -9.43 -7.47 -10.08
C ASP A 53 -8.05 -7.89 -9.58
N VAL A 54 -7.10 -6.96 -9.53
CA VAL A 54 -5.73 -7.21 -9.02
C VAL A 54 -5.75 -7.50 -7.53
N SER A 55 -6.51 -6.74 -6.73
CA SER A 55 -6.65 -6.97 -5.30
C SER A 55 -7.25 -8.33 -5.00
N SER A 56 -8.29 -8.70 -5.74
CA SER A 56 -8.92 -10.02 -5.68
C SER A 56 -7.95 -11.15 -6.05
N TYR A 57 -7.23 -10.99 -7.16
CA TYR A 57 -6.20 -11.96 -7.56
C TYR A 57 -5.13 -12.12 -6.49
N ALA A 58 -4.58 -11.01 -5.97
CA ALA A 58 -3.55 -11.02 -4.95
C ALA A 58 -3.99 -11.79 -3.71
N LEU A 59 -5.22 -11.57 -3.22
CA LEU A 59 -5.77 -12.28 -2.07
C LEU A 59 -6.03 -13.76 -2.37
N ALA A 60 -6.52 -14.10 -3.58
CA ALA A 60 -6.78 -15.49 -3.99
C ALA A 60 -5.50 -16.32 -4.05
N VAL A 61 -4.43 -15.81 -4.71
CA VAL A 61 -3.15 -16.52 -4.81
C VAL A 61 -2.37 -16.57 -3.50
N SER A 62 -2.73 -15.69 -2.56
CA SER A 62 -2.09 -15.58 -1.23
C SER A 62 -2.94 -16.18 -0.10
N ARG A 63 -3.96 -16.98 -0.41
CA ARG A 63 -4.85 -17.56 0.61
C ARG A 63 -4.13 -18.34 1.72
N ASN A 64 -2.96 -18.91 1.42
CA ASN A 64 -2.13 -19.65 2.37
C ASN A 64 -0.94 -18.83 2.90
N SER A 65 -0.78 -17.57 2.48
CA SER A 65 0.30 -16.70 2.98
C SER A 65 0.04 -16.33 4.44
N ALA A 66 1.11 -16.31 5.24
CA ALA A 66 1.08 -15.86 6.63
C ALA A 66 0.84 -14.35 6.76
N LEU A 67 1.20 -13.59 5.71
CA LEU A 67 1.02 -12.14 5.64
C LEU A 67 0.65 -11.74 4.20
N VAL A 68 -0.31 -10.83 4.06
CA VAL A 68 -0.57 -10.07 2.82
C VAL A 68 -0.55 -8.59 3.17
N CYS A 69 0.38 -7.84 2.62
CA CYS A 69 0.55 -6.42 2.88
C CYS A 69 0.21 -5.60 1.63
N PHE A 70 -0.80 -4.75 1.70
CA PHE A 70 -1.05 -3.69 0.73
C PHE A 70 -0.22 -2.46 1.12
N VAL A 71 0.64 -2.02 0.21
CA VAL A 71 1.65 -0.99 0.46
C VAL A 71 1.14 0.41 0.10
N GLY A 72 -0.18 0.64 0.25
CA GLY A 72 -0.85 1.93 0.03
C GLY A 72 -1.37 2.14 -1.38
N ASP A 73 -1.95 3.31 -1.60
CA ASP A 73 -2.57 3.77 -2.84
C ASP A 73 -3.66 2.83 -3.34
N LEU A 74 -4.68 2.65 -2.51
CA LEU A 74 -5.83 1.80 -2.81
C LEU A 74 -6.87 2.52 -3.66
N VAL A 75 -6.91 3.84 -3.58
CA VAL A 75 -7.88 4.74 -4.22
C VAL A 75 -7.23 5.67 -5.24
N ASP A 76 -8.01 6.55 -5.84
CA ASP A 76 -7.64 7.50 -6.90
C ASP A 76 -7.27 6.84 -8.24
N ARG A 77 -7.31 7.63 -9.36
CA ARG A 77 -6.84 7.32 -10.72
C ARG A 77 -7.60 6.24 -11.47
N GLY A 78 -7.86 5.09 -10.86
CA GLY A 78 -8.48 3.94 -11.54
C GLY A 78 -9.99 3.91 -11.43
N LYS A 79 -10.56 2.75 -11.70
CA LYS A 79 -12.00 2.47 -11.59
C LYS A 79 -12.29 1.65 -10.33
N ASN A 80 -13.55 1.65 -9.88
CA ASN A 80 -14.02 0.85 -8.74
C ASN A 80 -13.25 1.13 -7.43
N GLN A 81 -12.89 2.39 -7.17
CA GLN A 81 -12.03 2.79 -6.07
C GLN A 81 -12.67 2.47 -4.72
N LEU A 82 -13.93 2.82 -4.52
CA LEU A 82 -14.68 2.53 -3.30
C LEU A 82 -14.79 1.01 -3.06
N TYR A 83 -15.13 0.26 -4.09
CA TYR A 83 -15.26 -1.20 -3.96
C TYR A 83 -13.91 -1.87 -3.69
N ASN A 84 -12.83 -1.40 -4.30
CA ASN A 84 -11.48 -1.87 -4.02
C ASN A 84 -11.08 -1.62 -2.57
N LEU A 85 -11.29 -0.40 -2.07
CA LEU A 85 -11.04 -0.02 -0.69
C LEU A 85 -11.83 -0.92 0.29
N LEU A 86 -13.14 -1.03 0.09
CA LEU A 86 -14.01 -1.84 0.96
C LEU A 86 -13.64 -3.32 0.93
N PHE A 87 -13.33 -3.88 -0.24
CA PHE A 87 -12.91 -5.28 -0.38
C PHE A 87 -11.63 -5.59 0.39
N ILE A 88 -10.63 -4.72 0.31
CA ILE A 88 -9.36 -4.87 1.04
C ILE A 88 -9.59 -4.70 2.54
N VAL A 89 -10.35 -3.68 2.95
CA VAL A 89 -10.70 -3.42 4.36
C VAL A 89 -11.47 -4.59 4.96
N GLU A 90 -12.49 -5.11 4.27
CA GLU A 90 -13.26 -6.26 4.72
C GLU A 90 -12.37 -7.51 4.87
N SER A 91 -11.49 -7.75 3.90
CA SER A 91 -10.49 -8.83 3.98
C SER A 91 -9.57 -8.67 5.19
N ALA A 92 -9.17 -7.43 5.51
CA ALA A 92 -8.38 -7.12 6.70
C ALA A 92 -9.17 -7.26 8.01
N ILE A 93 -10.49 -7.05 8.00
CA ILE A 93 -11.36 -7.33 9.15
C ILE A 93 -11.45 -8.84 9.40
N ILE A 94 -11.69 -9.62 8.34
CA ILE A 94 -11.87 -11.08 8.43
C ILE A 94 -10.56 -11.77 8.83
N SER A 95 -9.44 -11.31 8.29
CA SER A 95 -8.15 -11.97 8.50
C SER A 95 -7.09 -11.03 9.08
N ARG A 96 -6.47 -11.45 10.20
CA ARG A 96 -5.35 -10.73 10.82
C ARG A 96 -4.07 -10.72 9.98
N ARG A 97 -4.00 -11.57 8.95
CA ARG A 97 -2.86 -11.65 8.04
C ARG A 97 -2.85 -10.55 6.97
N VAL A 98 -3.99 -9.87 6.75
CA VAL A 98 -4.08 -8.76 5.79
C VAL A 98 -3.79 -7.46 6.53
N VAL A 99 -2.79 -6.73 6.05
CA VAL A 99 -2.29 -5.45 6.60
C VAL A 99 -2.31 -4.41 5.49
N ILE A 100 -2.70 -3.21 5.84
CA ILE A 100 -2.68 -2.04 4.96
C ILE A 100 -1.68 -1.04 5.52
N VAL A 101 -0.70 -0.64 4.70
CA VAL A 101 0.19 0.49 4.94
C VAL A 101 -0.39 1.70 4.21
N ARG A 102 -0.25 2.88 4.78
CA ARG A 102 -0.75 4.11 4.19
C ARG A 102 0.06 4.51 2.97
N GLY A 103 -0.61 4.87 1.87
CA GLY A 103 -0.02 5.54 0.72
C GLY A 103 -0.26 7.05 0.75
N ASN A 104 0.30 7.77 -0.21
CA ASN A 104 0.09 9.20 -0.32
C ASN A 104 -1.31 9.56 -0.87
N HIS A 105 -1.97 8.60 -1.53
CA HIS A 105 -3.36 8.75 -1.97
C HIS A 105 -4.38 8.45 -0.86
N GLU A 106 -3.99 7.88 0.25
CA GLU A 106 -4.81 7.83 1.47
C GLU A 106 -4.72 9.19 2.20
N SER A 107 -5.13 10.26 1.51
CA SER A 107 -5.08 11.66 1.97
C SER A 107 -6.18 12.50 1.33
N THR A 108 -6.74 13.44 2.09
CA THR A 108 -7.69 14.44 1.57
C THR A 108 -7.04 15.35 0.53
N LEU A 109 -5.71 15.56 0.60
CA LEU A 109 -4.95 16.35 -0.38
C LEU A 109 -4.98 15.79 -1.81
N THR A 110 -5.17 14.50 -1.97
CA THR A 110 -5.10 13.83 -3.29
C THR A 110 -6.48 13.48 -3.84
N ASN A 111 -7.43 13.11 -2.99
CA ASN A 111 -8.72 12.56 -3.41
C ASN A 111 -9.58 13.52 -4.26
N ASP A 112 -9.46 14.84 -4.03
CA ASP A 112 -10.18 15.86 -4.83
C ASP A 112 -9.56 16.05 -6.23
N TYR A 113 -8.28 15.69 -6.41
CA TYR A 113 -7.57 15.88 -7.68
C TYR A 113 -7.53 14.62 -8.55
N TYR A 114 -7.58 13.44 -7.92
CA TYR A 114 -7.32 12.17 -8.62
C TYR A 114 -8.52 11.25 -8.72
N GLY A 115 -9.71 11.71 -8.28
CA GLY A 115 -10.99 11.18 -8.69
C GLY A 115 -11.74 10.36 -7.65
N PHE A 116 -11.20 10.10 -6.46
CA PHE A 116 -11.94 9.34 -5.44
C PHE A 116 -13.13 10.12 -4.89
N SER A 117 -12.92 11.42 -4.59
CA SER A 117 -14.04 12.30 -4.19
C SER A 117 -15.15 12.35 -5.25
N ASP A 118 -14.77 12.39 -6.52
CA ASP A 118 -15.76 12.41 -7.62
C ASP A 118 -16.50 11.08 -7.75
N GLU A 119 -15.82 9.93 -7.55
CA GLU A 119 -16.49 8.63 -7.53
C GLU A 119 -17.54 8.57 -6.42
N LEU A 120 -17.21 9.00 -5.20
CA LEU A 120 -18.14 9.02 -4.08
C LEU A 120 -19.33 9.98 -4.31
N LYS A 121 -19.09 11.15 -4.91
CA LYS A 121 -20.15 12.11 -5.29
C LYS A 121 -21.08 11.53 -6.34
N ASN A 122 -20.53 10.89 -7.38
CA ASN A 122 -21.31 10.24 -8.43
C ASN A 122 -22.16 9.07 -7.92
N LEU A 123 -21.70 8.38 -6.88
CA LEU A 123 -22.45 7.34 -6.18
C LEU A 123 -23.46 7.90 -5.15
N ASN A 124 -23.49 9.21 -4.94
CA ASN A 124 -24.31 9.91 -3.93
C ASN A 124 -24.03 9.43 -2.48
N VAL A 125 -22.79 9.09 -2.17
CA VAL A 125 -22.38 8.59 -0.84
C VAL A 125 -21.30 9.46 -0.17
N PHE A 126 -20.83 10.52 -0.83
CA PHE A 126 -19.69 11.33 -0.37
C PHE A 126 -19.91 11.87 1.05
N ASP A 127 -20.99 12.60 1.28
CA ASP A 127 -21.22 13.26 2.58
C ASP A 127 -21.36 12.26 3.73
N HIS A 128 -21.79 11.04 3.43
CA HIS A 128 -21.96 9.99 4.43
C HIS A 128 -20.66 9.19 4.66
N LEU A 129 -19.96 8.80 3.59
CA LEU A 129 -18.82 7.88 3.71
C LEU A 129 -17.48 8.58 3.89
N TYR A 130 -17.29 9.75 3.30
CA TYR A 130 -15.97 10.38 3.28
C TYR A 130 -15.40 10.68 4.67
N PRO A 131 -16.20 11.09 5.68
CA PRO A 131 -15.70 11.25 7.06
C PRO A 131 -15.12 9.94 7.65
N HIS A 132 -15.71 8.78 7.35
CA HIS A 132 -15.22 7.47 7.80
C HIS A 132 -13.92 7.06 7.07
N VAL A 133 -13.84 7.38 5.77
CA VAL A 133 -12.61 7.19 4.97
C VAL A 133 -11.46 8.03 5.53
N VAL A 134 -11.71 9.31 5.80
CA VAL A 134 -10.71 10.25 6.36
C VAL A 134 -10.22 9.76 7.72
N ARG A 135 -11.14 9.28 8.57
CA ARG A 135 -10.79 8.66 9.86
C ARG A 135 -9.91 7.43 9.68
N LEU A 136 -10.21 6.57 8.69
CA LEU A 136 -9.37 5.41 8.37
C LEU A 136 -7.96 5.83 7.98
N TYR A 137 -7.80 6.83 7.10
CA TYR A 137 -6.50 7.31 6.65
C TYR A 137 -5.57 7.69 7.80
N GLY A 138 -6.09 8.40 8.80
CA GLY A 138 -5.33 8.79 9.98
C GLY A 138 -4.89 7.62 10.86
N ARG A 139 -5.48 6.42 10.69
CA ARG A 139 -5.20 5.23 11.50
C ARG A 139 -4.27 4.23 10.82
N LEU A 140 -4.04 4.36 9.51
CA LEU A 140 -3.17 3.46 8.78
C LEU A 140 -1.68 3.70 9.13
N PRO A 141 -0.89 2.65 9.42
CA PRO A 141 0.54 2.78 9.67
C PRO A 141 1.28 3.29 8.43
N TYR A 142 2.34 4.06 8.62
CA TYR A 142 3.22 4.53 7.54
C TYR A 142 4.16 3.42 7.04
N ALA A 143 4.44 2.42 7.88
CA ALA A 143 5.37 1.35 7.55
C ALA A 143 4.97 0.01 8.19
N LEU A 144 5.41 -1.07 7.55
CA LEU A 144 5.44 -2.42 8.13
C LEU A 144 6.90 -2.86 8.25
N LEU A 145 7.32 -3.18 9.48
CA LEU A 145 8.60 -3.82 9.77
C LEU A 145 8.37 -5.32 9.98
N LEU A 146 8.84 -6.14 9.04
CA LEU A 146 8.72 -7.59 9.07
C LEU A 146 10.05 -8.22 9.48
N ASN A 147 10.01 -9.16 10.42
CA ASN A 147 11.16 -9.91 10.92
C ASN A 147 12.33 -9.00 11.39
N ASN A 148 12.03 -7.78 11.82
CA ASN A 148 12.97 -6.75 12.22
C ASN A 148 14.04 -6.35 11.18
N CYS A 149 13.92 -6.79 9.93
CA CYS A 149 14.94 -6.54 8.90
C CYS A 149 14.37 -6.29 7.49
N ILE A 150 13.08 -6.43 7.28
CA ILE A 150 12.41 -6.11 6.01
C ILE A 150 11.44 -4.97 6.27
N LEU A 151 11.63 -3.86 5.57
CA LEU A 151 10.80 -2.67 5.72
C LEU A 151 9.91 -2.49 4.49
N ALA A 152 8.60 -2.42 4.68
CA ALA A 152 7.66 -2.04 3.63
C ALA A 152 7.10 -0.64 3.93
N VAL A 153 7.24 0.27 2.96
CA VAL A 153 6.77 1.67 3.00
C VAL A 153 6.16 2.02 1.66
N HIS A 154 5.33 3.04 1.61
CA HIS A 154 4.75 3.44 0.33
C HIS A 154 5.75 4.19 -0.58
N GLY A 155 6.24 5.34 -0.15
CA GLY A 155 7.20 6.16 -0.90
C GLY A 155 8.64 5.72 -0.69
N GLY A 156 9.24 6.08 0.43
CA GLY A 156 10.64 5.78 0.67
C GLY A 156 11.10 6.06 2.09
N ILE A 157 12.39 6.30 2.24
CA ILE A 157 13.00 6.67 3.52
C ILE A 157 12.92 8.20 3.74
N ALA A 158 12.77 8.63 4.99
CA ALA A 158 12.83 10.03 5.36
C ALA A 158 14.28 10.46 5.65
N SER A 159 14.64 11.69 5.26
CA SER A 159 15.93 12.27 5.62
C SER A 159 16.01 12.58 7.12
N ASP A 160 14.88 13.01 7.69
CA ASP A 160 14.71 13.24 9.12
C ASP A 160 13.24 12.91 9.52
N PRO A 161 13.04 12.04 10.52
CA PRO A 161 14.07 11.28 11.24
C PRO A 161 14.60 10.06 10.46
N SER A 162 15.93 9.87 10.47
CA SER A 162 16.60 8.73 9.81
C SER A 162 16.63 7.44 10.65
N SER A 163 15.99 7.42 11.82
CA SER A 163 15.91 6.25 12.71
C SER A 163 14.51 5.67 12.76
N LEU A 164 14.36 4.38 12.50
CA LEU A 164 13.08 3.68 12.65
C LEU A 164 12.50 3.78 14.06
N HIS A 165 13.35 3.86 15.09
CA HIS A 165 12.87 4.08 16.45
C HIS A 165 12.20 5.45 16.60
N ALA A 166 12.71 6.48 15.92
CA ALA A 166 12.06 7.79 15.92
C ALA A 166 10.74 7.79 15.12
N TRP A 167 10.60 6.90 14.11
CA TRP A 167 9.34 6.74 13.39
C TRP A 167 8.20 6.24 14.29
N ASP A 168 8.49 5.48 15.33
CA ASP A 168 7.47 5.05 16.31
C ASP A 168 6.77 6.25 17.02
N SER A 169 7.34 7.45 16.95
CA SER A 169 6.81 8.69 17.53
C SER A 169 6.20 9.65 16.50
N LEU A 170 6.08 9.26 15.23
CA LEU A 170 5.43 10.09 14.23
C LEU A 170 3.93 10.28 14.57
N PRO A 171 3.37 11.47 14.30
CA PRO A 171 1.97 11.72 14.60
C PRO A 171 1.05 10.82 13.77
N MET A 172 -0.01 10.37 14.42
CA MET A 172 -1.12 9.64 13.81
C MET A 172 -2.39 10.50 13.94
N ASP A 173 -3.50 10.01 13.39
CA ASP A 173 -4.77 10.76 13.31
C ASP A 173 -4.65 12.06 12.48
N ASP A 174 -3.70 12.07 11.54
CA ASP A 174 -3.44 13.17 10.62
C ASP A 174 -3.80 12.72 9.18
N PRO A 175 -5.01 13.03 8.68
CA PRO A 175 -5.44 12.62 7.33
C PRO A 175 -4.71 13.39 6.22
N GLU A 176 -4.09 14.52 6.56
CA GLU A 176 -3.21 15.30 5.68
C GLU A 176 -1.82 15.34 6.31
N PRO A 177 -0.92 14.39 5.98
CA PRO A 177 0.35 14.25 6.66
C PRO A 177 1.15 15.56 6.65
N SER A 178 1.02 16.33 7.74
CA SER A 178 1.68 17.63 7.91
C SER A 178 3.08 17.51 8.52
N ASN A 179 3.35 16.40 9.20
CA ASN A 179 4.68 16.13 9.74
C ASN A 179 5.65 15.81 8.60
N PRO A 180 6.81 16.51 8.49
CA PRO A 180 7.75 16.33 7.39
C PRO A 180 8.28 14.90 7.24
N GLY A 181 8.54 14.19 8.35
CA GLY A 181 9.00 12.81 8.31
C GLY A 181 7.94 11.85 7.77
N ALA A 182 6.70 11.96 8.27
CA ALA A 182 5.57 11.17 7.77
C ALA A 182 5.31 11.47 6.29
N PHE A 183 5.34 12.74 5.90
CA PHE A 183 5.17 13.15 4.50
C PHE A 183 6.24 12.54 3.59
N GLN A 184 7.51 12.59 4.00
CA GLN A 184 8.61 12.02 3.24
C GLN A 184 8.48 10.50 3.06
N ILE A 185 8.06 9.76 4.08
CA ILE A 185 7.84 8.30 3.99
C ILE A 185 6.80 7.97 2.91
N LEU A 186 5.82 8.83 2.72
CA LEU A 186 4.76 8.64 1.72
C LEU A 186 5.14 9.12 0.31
N TRP A 187 6.10 10.05 0.17
CA TRP A 187 6.32 10.76 -1.08
C TRP A 187 7.73 10.66 -1.68
N ASN A 188 8.75 10.25 -0.90
CA ASN A 188 10.13 10.18 -1.39
C ASN A 188 10.34 9.05 -2.40
N ASP A 189 11.22 9.29 -3.38
CA ASP A 189 11.56 8.35 -4.44
C ASP A 189 13.05 7.97 -4.46
N PRO A 190 13.39 6.68 -4.66
CA PRO A 190 14.76 6.24 -4.86
C PRO A 190 15.29 6.61 -6.24
N ARG A 191 16.60 6.93 -6.35
CA ARG A 191 17.29 7.15 -7.62
C ARG A 191 18.74 6.67 -7.57
N GLU A 192 19.15 5.84 -8.54
CA GLU A 192 20.51 5.29 -8.63
C GLU A 192 21.62 6.34 -8.84
N TYR A 193 21.26 7.52 -9.36
CA TYR A 193 22.20 8.57 -9.77
C TYR A 193 22.18 9.79 -8.82
N VAL A 194 21.57 9.67 -7.66
CA VAL A 194 21.52 10.73 -6.64
C VAL A 194 22.51 10.40 -5.53
N ASP A 195 23.20 11.43 -5.03
CA ASP A 195 24.01 11.36 -3.82
C ASP A 195 23.24 12.02 -2.67
N GLY A 196 23.08 11.32 -1.56
CA GLY A 196 22.31 11.80 -0.40
C GLY A 196 20.83 11.96 -0.68
N PHE A 197 20.30 13.10 -0.24
CA PHE A 197 18.93 13.54 -0.50
C PHE A 197 18.92 14.81 -1.33
N LEU A 198 18.20 14.83 -2.44
CA LEU A 198 17.95 16.01 -3.26
C LEU A 198 16.47 16.36 -3.28
N PRO A 199 16.09 17.64 -3.47
CA PRO A 199 14.68 18.01 -3.62
C PRO A 199 13.98 17.17 -4.69
N GLY A 200 12.81 16.65 -4.36
CA GLY A 200 12.01 15.81 -5.24
C GLY A 200 11.29 16.63 -6.33
N THR A 201 10.79 15.93 -7.32
CA THR A 201 10.02 16.53 -8.43
C THR A 201 8.52 16.55 -8.18
N ARG A 202 8.05 15.98 -7.07
CA ARG A 202 6.63 15.85 -6.73
C ARG A 202 6.05 17.04 -5.94
N GLY A 203 6.89 17.99 -5.56
CA GLY A 203 6.51 19.20 -4.83
C GLY A 203 7.40 19.45 -3.62
N GLU A 204 7.11 20.55 -2.93
CA GLU A 204 7.85 20.95 -1.73
C GLU A 204 7.75 19.89 -0.63
N GLY A 205 8.85 19.64 0.08
CA GLY A 205 8.92 18.66 1.15
C GLY A 205 9.18 17.22 0.70
N THR A 206 9.21 16.95 -0.62
CA THR A 206 9.58 15.64 -1.17
C THR A 206 11.06 15.58 -1.54
N TYR A 207 11.65 14.39 -1.47
CA TYR A 207 13.05 14.18 -1.82
C TYR A 207 13.25 12.96 -2.69
N LEU A 208 14.28 13.03 -3.52
CA LEU A 208 14.93 11.87 -4.12
C LEU A 208 16.05 11.42 -3.18
N PHE A 209 16.24 10.12 -3.01
CA PHE A 209 17.34 9.57 -2.20
C PHE A 209 18.20 8.59 -2.99
N GLY A 210 19.49 8.67 -2.77
CA GLY A 210 20.50 7.89 -3.47
C GLY A 210 20.92 6.61 -2.74
N PRO A 211 21.79 5.80 -3.38
CA PRO A 211 22.31 4.56 -2.79
C PRO A 211 23.05 4.75 -1.46
N ASP A 212 23.75 5.86 -1.30
CA ASP A 212 24.50 6.20 -0.09
C ASP A 212 23.55 6.49 1.09
N ALA A 213 22.54 7.36 0.91
CA ALA A 213 21.53 7.64 1.90
C ALA A 213 20.74 6.37 2.27
N PHE A 214 20.42 5.54 1.27
CA PHE A 214 19.77 4.25 1.47
C PHE A 214 20.62 3.29 2.30
N ASN A 215 21.91 3.15 1.98
CA ASN A 215 22.82 2.27 2.71
C ASN A 215 23.01 2.74 4.17
N GLU A 216 23.21 4.05 4.39
CA GLU A 216 23.30 4.63 5.73
C GLU A 216 22.04 4.32 6.56
N PHE A 217 20.86 4.54 5.98
CA PHE A 217 19.59 4.24 6.64
C PHE A 217 19.46 2.76 6.97
N THR A 218 19.73 1.88 6.02
CA THR A 218 19.56 0.43 6.19
C THR A 218 20.54 -0.15 7.19
N GLU A 219 21.81 0.26 7.18
CA GLU A 219 22.84 -0.15 8.14
C GLU A 219 22.48 0.32 9.56
N LYS A 220 22.12 1.59 9.71
CA LYS A 220 21.72 2.19 11.00
C LYS A 220 20.55 1.47 11.66
N ASN A 221 19.60 0.99 10.85
CA ASN A 221 18.33 0.42 11.32
C ASN A 221 18.26 -1.11 11.23
N GLY A 222 19.31 -1.79 10.76
CA GLY A 222 19.34 -3.25 10.59
C GLY A 222 18.40 -3.76 9.49
N ILE A 223 18.15 -2.94 8.47
CA ILE A 223 17.27 -3.29 7.36
C ILE A 223 18.06 -3.97 6.25
N ASN A 224 17.66 -5.16 5.87
CA ASN A 224 18.29 -5.93 4.79
C ASN A 224 17.59 -5.76 3.45
N PHE A 225 16.30 -5.44 3.47
CA PHE A 225 15.49 -5.32 2.26
C PHE A 225 14.37 -4.29 2.45
N LEU A 226 14.17 -3.43 1.44
CA LEU A 226 13.10 -2.44 1.43
C LEU A 226 12.13 -2.72 0.28
N ILE A 227 10.85 -2.76 0.60
CA ILE A 227 9.74 -2.92 -0.35
C ILE A 227 8.99 -1.60 -0.40
N ARG A 228 8.78 -1.10 -1.61
CA ARG A 228 8.02 0.14 -1.80
C ARG A 228 7.10 0.08 -3.02
N ALA A 229 6.30 1.11 -3.21
CA ALA A 229 5.30 1.23 -4.25
C ALA A 229 5.39 2.60 -4.97
N HIS A 230 4.30 3.39 -5.09
CA HIS A 230 4.27 4.81 -5.42
C HIS A 230 4.68 5.21 -6.85
N GLU A 231 5.57 4.50 -7.51
CA GLU A 231 6.01 4.81 -8.87
C GLU A 231 5.50 3.81 -9.89
N VAL A 232 4.94 4.34 -10.98
CA VAL A 232 4.56 3.51 -12.13
C VAL A 232 5.79 2.78 -12.68
N LYS A 233 5.73 1.46 -12.72
CA LYS A 233 6.73 0.61 -13.37
C LYS A 233 6.05 -0.15 -14.52
N LYS A 234 6.56 0.00 -15.75
CA LYS A 234 5.95 -0.63 -16.94
C LYS A 234 5.87 -2.15 -16.85
N SER A 235 6.86 -2.77 -16.20
CA SER A 235 6.90 -4.21 -15.91
C SER A 235 6.08 -4.62 -14.68
N GLY A 236 5.54 -3.64 -13.93
CA GLY A 236 4.92 -3.83 -12.61
C GLY A 236 5.91 -3.82 -11.46
N TYR A 237 7.21 -3.82 -11.72
CA TYR A 237 8.24 -3.80 -10.68
C TYR A 237 9.59 -3.32 -11.19
N GLU A 238 10.48 -2.95 -10.26
CA GLU A 238 11.88 -2.64 -10.51
C GLU A 238 12.71 -2.90 -9.26
N TYR A 239 13.84 -3.61 -9.41
CA TYR A 239 14.84 -3.74 -8.35
C TYR A 239 15.87 -2.63 -8.47
N MET A 240 16.25 -2.04 -7.33
CA MET A 240 17.21 -0.94 -7.23
C MET A 240 18.23 -1.22 -6.12
N PHE A 241 19.29 -0.41 -6.08
CA PHE A 241 20.31 -0.46 -5.04
C PHE A 241 20.90 -1.87 -4.85
N GLN A 242 21.37 -2.45 -5.98
CA GLN A 242 21.94 -3.81 -6.04
C GLN A 242 20.94 -4.89 -5.54
N GLY A 243 19.66 -4.69 -5.77
CA GLY A 243 18.61 -5.62 -5.40
C GLY A 243 18.17 -5.56 -3.94
N LYS A 244 18.63 -4.58 -3.16
CA LYS A 244 18.21 -4.39 -1.77
C LYS A 244 16.91 -3.60 -1.62
N LEU A 245 16.43 -2.98 -2.69
CA LEU A 245 15.15 -2.30 -2.77
C LEU A 245 14.35 -2.85 -3.94
N VAL A 246 13.05 -3.07 -3.75
CA VAL A 246 12.10 -3.34 -4.83
C VAL A 246 10.96 -2.33 -4.81
N SER A 247 10.68 -1.74 -5.97
CA SER A 247 9.47 -0.96 -6.23
C SER A 247 8.47 -1.85 -6.95
N ILE A 248 7.25 -2.00 -6.42
CA ILE A 248 6.16 -2.80 -6.99
C ILE A 248 4.97 -1.91 -7.34
N PHE A 249 4.33 -2.19 -8.47
CA PHE A 249 3.16 -1.45 -8.93
C PHE A 249 2.07 -2.43 -9.37
N SER A 250 0.92 -2.40 -8.69
CA SER A 250 -0.13 -3.41 -8.81
C SER A 250 -1.39 -2.85 -9.50
N SER A 251 -1.21 -1.94 -10.47
CA SER A 251 -2.30 -1.35 -11.25
C SER A 251 -1.96 -1.27 -12.73
N ARG A 252 -3.00 -1.26 -13.57
CA ARG A 252 -2.87 -1.19 -15.04
C ARG A 252 -3.38 0.12 -15.64
N TYR A 253 -3.79 1.11 -14.83
CA TYR A 253 -4.37 2.34 -15.36
C TYR A 253 -3.43 3.08 -16.33
N HIS A 254 -2.13 2.86 -16.22
CA HIS A 254 -1.06 3.43 -17.05
C HIS A 254 -0.66 2.56 -18.26
N LYS A 255 -1.44 1.50 -18.56
CA LYS A 255 -1.21 0.54 -19.67
C LYS A 255 0.08 -0.27 -19.53
N GLY A 256 0.60 -0.46 -18.31
CA GLY A 256 1.67 -1.38 -17.98
C GLY A 256 1.15 -2.67 -17.36
N LYS A 257 2.07 -3.48 -16.85
CA LYS A 257 1.74 -4.70 -16.11
C LYS A 257 1.48 -4.38 -14.64
N ALA A 258 0.60 -5.14 -14.00
CA ALA A 258 0.47 -5.18 -12.55
C ALA A 258 1.30 -6.34 -12.02
N ALA A 259 2.02 -6.13 -10.92
CA ALA A 259 2.81 -7.19 -10.28
C ALA A 259 2.62 -7.18 -8.76
N ILE A 260 2.84 -8.35 -8.14
CA ILE A 260 2.92 -8.53 -6.69
C ILE A 260 4.23 -9.24 -6.35
N LEU A 261 4.75 -9.00 -5.15
CA LEU A 261 5.95 -9.67 -4.64
C LEU A 261 5.52 -10.75 -3.64
N LYS A 262 6.02 -11.97 -3.81
CA LYS A 262 5.97 -13.04 -2.82
C LYS A 262 7.34 -13.27 -2.22
N MET A 263 7.40 -13.42 -0.91
CA MET A 263 8.60 -13.79 -0.16
C MET A 263 8.31 -15.07 0.63
N THR A 264 9.16 -16.07 0.49
CA THR A 264 9.08 -17.31 1.27
C THR A 264 10.14 -17.26 2.37
N PHE A 265 9.77 -17.65 3.58
CA PHE A 265 10.63 -17.69 4.77
C PHE A 265 10.76 -19.15 5.25
N GLY A 266 11.87 -19.45 5.90
CA GLY A 266 12.22 -20.78 6.39
C GLY A 266 13.46 -21.32 5.71
N THR A 267 13.53 -22.64 5.50
CA THR A 267 14.72 -23.32 4.94
C THR A 267 15.04 -22.92 3.50
N ASP A 268 14.02 -22.58 2.70
CA ASP A 268 14.15 -22.22 1.29
C ASP A 268 13.68 -20.77 1.05
N SER A 269 14.34 -19.82 1.71
CA SER A 269 13.99 -18.40 1.60
C SER A 269 14.22 -17.89 0.18
N ARG A 270 13.19 -17.34 -0.45
CA ARG A 270 13.24 -16.79 -1.82
C ARG A 270 12.29 -15.61 -2.01
N GLN A 271 12.56 -14.84 -3.05
CA GLN A 271 11.69 -13.78 -3.53
C GLN A 271 11.21 -14.13 -4.94
N GLU A 272 9.94 -13.86 -5.23
CA GLU A 272 9.32 -14.11 -6.51
C GLU A 272 8.40 -12.94 -6.88
N ILE A 273 8.60 -12.40 -8.07
CA ILE A 273 7.65 -11.44 -8.64
C ILE A 273 6.62 -12.21 -9.45
N MET A 274 5.37 -11.99 -9.13
CA MET A 274 4.24 -12.52 -9.90
C MET A 274 3.59 -11.39 -10.68
N VAL A 275 3.62 -11.49 -12.01
CA VAL A 275 2.84 -10.59 -12.86
C VAL A 275 1.40 -11.06 -12.85
N VAL A 276 0.49 -10.14 -12.55
CA VAL A 276 -0.94 -10.43 -12.52
C VAL A 276 -1.43 -10.61 -13.96
N PRO A 277 -2.10 -11.73 -14.31
CA PRO A 277 -2.63 -11.96 -15.65
C PRO A 277 -3.56 -10.83 -16.11
N ASP A 278 -3.59 -10.54 -17.40
CA ASP A 278 -4.55 -9.59 -17.96
C ASP A 278 -5.98 -10.17 -17.90
N GLU A 279 -7.01 -9.32 -17.86
CA GLU A 279 -8.41 -9.76 -17.75
C GLU A 279 -8.85 -10.72 -18.87
N GLU A 280 -8.18 -10.70 -20.02
CA GLU A 280 -8.48 -11.57 -21.17
C GLU A 280 -7.98 -13.02 -20.98
N ASP A 281 -7.02 -13.25 -20.08
CA ASP A 281 -6.51 -14.58 -19.72
C ASP A 281 -7.35 -15.21 -18.59
N SER A 282 -8.67 -15.21 -18.76
CA SER A 282 -9.72 -15.55 -17.81
C SER A 282 -9.33 -16.64 -16.80
N ILE A 283 -9.06 -16.22 -15.58
CA ILE A 283 -9.12 -17.11 -14.41
C ILE A 283 -10.60 -17.40 -14.16
N GLU A 284 -11.00 -18.69 -14.24
CA GLU A 284 -12.27 -19.10 -13.66
C GLU A 284 -12.23 -18.81 -12.16
N TRP A 285 -12.95 -17.78 -11.75
CA TRP A 285 -13.10 -17.41 -10.34
C TRP A 285 -13.80 -18.57 -9.61
N PRO A 286 -13.25 -19.06 -8.50
CA PRO A 286 -14.00 -19.99 -7.66
C PRO A 286 -15.29 -19.31 -7.21
N ALA A 287 -16.40 -19.97 -7.43
CA ALA A 287 -17.76 -19.44 -7.28
C ALA A 287 -18.18 -19.12 -5.83
N ASN A 288 -17.26 -19.04 -4.86
CA ASN A 288 -17.53 -18.54 -3.50
C ASN A 288 -16.21 -18.21 -2.78
N PRO A 289 -15.95 -16.98 -2.39
CA PRO A 289 -15.00 -16.70 -1.33
C PRO A 289 -15.68 -17.01 0.02
N VAL A 290 -15.33 -18.12 0.66
CA VAL A 290 -15.65 -18.41 2.05
C VAL A 290 -14.51 -17.94 2.92
#